data_027348835cc13fe07d0df3a45585da93
#
_entry.id   027348835cc13fe07d0df3a45585da93
#
_cell.length_a   1.000
_cell.length_b   1.000
_cell.length_c   1.000
_cell.angle_alpha   90.00
_cell.angle_beta   90.00
_cell.angle_gamma   90.00
#
_symmetry.space_group_name_H-M   'P 1'
#
loop_
_entity.id
_entity.type
_entity.pdbx_description
1 polymer ?
#
loop_
_entity_poly.entity_id
_entity_poly.type
_entity_poly.pdbx_seq_one_letter_code
_entity_poly.pdbx_strand_id
1 'polypeptide(L)'
;MRPDVTAESAAGLPQRWLCVSLHDVAPATWPSCQKVLDAVREVADVPLTLLIVPAYHGQCSAQPEFERAISAQLAAGHELALHGYFHVDPQVPSDFVDWLRRRIYTAGEGEFCGLSEDEARERLTLGARWFAANGWPMAGFVAPAWLLGAGAWRALRAQDKWQYTSTLTKMIVLPEAYAIDAPCLTYSVRSAWRRPTSIVWNRLLSRVAQGSQILRLGLHPHDAESRPVRRSWQRLLERALSHRKAATKAEFVRQWRARSVRHGERRSVSPVLQSLP
;
A
#
# COMPACT_ATOMS: atom_id res chain seq x y z
N MET A 1 -6.42 21.36 55.44
CA MET A 1 -6.41 20.08 54.74
C MET A 1 -6.88 20.34 53.34
N ARG A 2 -5.98 20.56 52.38
CA ARG A 2 -6.29 20.75 50.94
C ARG A 2 -6.34 19.38 50.30
N PRO A 3 -7.34 19.06 49.47
CA PRO A 3 -7.31 17.80 48.72
C PRO A 3 -6.22 17.88 47.68
N ASP A 4 -5.45 16.84 47.67
CA ASP A 4 -4.36 16.54 46.74
C ASP A 4 -4.91 16.33 45.33
N VAL A 5 -4.66 17.29 44.43
CA VAL A 5 -5.00 17.18 43.02
C VAL A 5 -3.78 16.48 42.34
N THR A 6 -3.67 15.19 42.62
CA THR A 6 -2.69 14.35 41.95
C THR A 6 -3.29 13.78 40.67
N ALA A 7 -2.65 14.14 39.56
CA ALA A 7 -2.44 13.29 38.38
C ALA A 7 -3.67 12.67 37.69
N GLU A 8 -4.59 13.47 37.20
CA GLU A 8 -5.36 13.05 36.04
C GLU A 8 -4.56 13.31 34.77
N SER A 9 -3.76 12.27 34.46
CA SER A 9 -3.67 11.63 33.17
C SER A 9 -3.48 12.57 31.98
N ALA A 10 -2.28 12.63 31.51
CA ALA A 10 -1.99 12.71 30.09
C ALA A 10 -2.72 11.55 29.38
N ALA A 11 -4.01 11.67 29.11
CA ALA A 11 -4.74 10.83 28.18
C ALA A 11 -4.02 10.99 26.84
N GLY A 12 -3.11 10.06 26.54
CA GLY A 12 -2.17 10.13 25.46
C GLY A 12 -2.90 10.35 24.15
N LEU A 13 -2.45 11.32 23.39
CA LEU A 13 -2.92 11.54 22.01
C LEU A 13 -3.03 10.21 21.28
N PRO A 14 -4.09 9.97 20.50
CA PRO A 14 -4.29 8.69 19.84
C PRO A 14 -3.06 8.36 19.00
N GLN A 15 -2.53 7.12 19.17
CA GLN A 15 -1.35 6.64 18.45
C GLN A 15 -1.50 6.87 16.95
N ARG A 16 -0.59 7.62 16.36
CA ARG A 16 -0.50 7.84 14.92
C ARG A 16 0.41 6.81 14.28
N TRP A 17 0.08 6.39 13.07
CA TRP A 17 0.76 5.30 12.39
C TRP A 17 1.41 5.77 11.09
N LEU A 18 2.52 5.13 10.74
CA LEU A 18 3.18 5.23 9.45
C LEU A 18 3.27 3.84 8.84
N CYS A 19 2.71 3.66 7.63
CA CYS A 19 2.88 2.45 6.86
C CYS A 19 3.74 2.74 5.62
N VAL A 20 4.93 2.15 5.56
CA VAL A 20 5.80 2.20 4.38
C VAL A 20 5.53 0.98 3.52
N SER A 21 5.31 1.16 2.22
CA SER A 21 5.17 0.06 1.27
C SER A 21 6.13 0.21 0.10
N LEU A 22 6.69 -0.91 -0.34
CA LEU A 22 7.46 -1.02 -1.56
C LEU A 22 6.59 -1.71 -2.61
N HIS A 23 6.30 -0.99 -3.69
CA HIS A 23 5.46 -1.43 -4.80
C HIS A 23 6.27 -2.22 -5.84
N ASP A 24 5.57 -2.90 -6.73
CA ASP A 24 6.11 -3.57 -7.92
C ASP A 24 7.26 -4.53 -7.62
N VAL A 25 7.16 -5.23 -6.49
CA VAL A 25 8.19 -6.19 -6.07
C VAL A 25 8.03 -7.47 -6.88
N ALA A 26 8.95 -7.69 -7.79
CA ALA A 26 8.97 -8.81 -8.71
C ALA A 26 10.42 -9.21 -9.01
N PRO A 27 10.68 -10.40 -9.58
CA PRO A 27 12.05 -10.80 -9.95
C PRO A 27 12.76 -9.76 -10.80
N ALA A 28 12.09 -9.22 -11.82
CA ALA A 28 12.66 -8.25 -12.76
C ALA A 28 13.01 -6.90 -12.09
N THR A 29 12.32 -6.52 -11.03
CA THR A 29 12.51 -5.25 -10.32
C THR A 29 13.32 -5.41 -9.03
N TRP A 30 13.61 -6.64 -8.62
CA TRP A 30 14.22 -6.93 -7.32
C TRP A 30 15.54 -6.20 -7.06
N PRO A 31 16.49 -6.10 -8.01
CA PRO A 31 17.74 -5.34 -7.79
C PRO A 31 17.50 -3.87 -7.44
N SER A 32 16.47 -3.23 -8.03
CA SER A 32 16.08 -1.86 -7.70
C SER A 32 15.31 -1.78 -6.39
N CYS A 33 14.49 -2.79 -6.08
CA CYS A 33 13.81 -2.92 -4.79
C CYS A 33 14.81 -3.01 -3.63
N GLN A 34 15.89 -3.77 -3.77
CA GLN A 34 16.95 -3.86 -2.78
C GLN A 34 17.57 -2.50 -2.46
N LYS A 35 17.86 -1.67 -3.48
CA LYS A 35 18.35 -0.30 -3.27
C LYS A 35 17.38 0.56 -2.46
N VAL A 36 16.07 0.37 -2.63
CA VAL A 36 15.06 1.08 -1.85
C VAL A 36 15.06 0.59 -0.40
N LEU A 37 15.11 -0.73 -0.18
CA LEU A 37 15.19 -1.31 1.17
C LEU A 37 16.42 -0.82 1.91
N ASP A 38 17.59 -0.82 1.28
CA ASP A 38 18.82 -0.32 1.87
C ASP A 38 18.73 1.17 2.19
N ALA A 39 18.16 1.97 1.28
CA ALA A 39 17.97 3.39 1.50
C ALA A 39 16.93 3.72 2.60
N VAL A 40 15.98 2.83 2.88
CA VAL A 40 15.09 2.92 4.06
C VAL A 40 15.88 2.62 5.33
N ARG A 41 16.67 1.53 5.34
CA ARG A 41 17.50 1.13 6.50
C ARG A 41 18.52 2.19 6.89
N GLU A 42 19.02 2.99 5.93
CA GLU A 42 19.88 4.16 6.24
C GLU A 42 19.19 5.19 7.15
N VAL A 43 17.86 5.27 7.12
CA VAL A 43 17.08 6.18 7.96
C VAL A 43 16.66 5.50 9.26
N ALA A 44 16.05 4.31 9.15
CA ALA A 44 15.59 3.53 10.29
C ALA A 44 15.27 2.09 9.89
N ASP A 45 15.44 1.17 10.83
CA ASP A 45 14.94 -0.20 10.70
C ASP A 45 13.45 -0.23 11.03
N VAL A 46 12.62 -0.23 9.98
CA VAL A 46 11.15 -0.20 10.09
C VAL A 46 10.53 -1.32 9.26
N PRO A 47 9.41 -1.90 9.72
CA PRO A 47 8.70 -2.91 8.95
C PRO A 47 8.02 -2.29 7.73
N LEU A 48 8.17 -2.91 6.57
CA LEU A 48 7.54 -2.52 5.31
C LEU A 48 6.46 -3.53 4.91
N THR A 49 5.52 -3.08 4.08
CA THR A 49 4.65 -3.97 3.29
C THR A 49 5.21 -4.07 1.88
N LEU A 50 5.71 -5.24 1.49
CA LEU A 50 6.20 -5.52 0.16
C LEU A 50 5.02 -5.95 -0.72
N LEU A 51 4.75 -5.20 -1.78
CA LEU A 51 3.65 -5.43 -2.70
C LEU A 51 4.15 -6.28 -3.87
N ILE A 52 3.85 -7.56 -3.80
CA ILE A 52 4.41 -8.60 -4.68
C ILE A 52 3.57 -8.77 -5.93
N VAL A 53 4.22 -8.84 -7.09
CA VAL A 53 3.62 -9.14 -8.39
C VAL A 53 4.13 -10.49 -8.88
N PRO A 54 3.31 -11.57 -8.87
CA PRO A 54 3.75 -12.93 -9.19
C PRO A 54 4.26 -13.10 -10.63
N ALA A 55 3.58 -12.53 -11.60
CA ALA A 55 3.86 -12.70 -13.03
C ALA A 55 4.05 -11.36 -13.72
N TYR A 56 4.97 -10.55 -13.20
CA TYR A 56 5.22 -9.19 -13.66
C TYR A 56 5.41 -9.12 -15.18
N HIS A 57 4.51 -8.40 -15.89
CA HIS A 57 4.49 -8.28 -17.34
C HIS A 57 4.46 -9.64 -18.09
N GLY A 58 3.77 -10.64 -17.50
CA GLY A 58 3.63 -11.97 -18.09
C GLY A 58 4.81 -12.92 -17.85
N GLN A 59 5.83 -12.51 -17.11
CA GLN A 59 6.97 -13.36 -16.77
C GLN A 59 6.62 -14.26 -15.58
N CYS A 60 6.37 -15.53 -15.85
CA CYS A 60 5.90 -16.53 -14.85
C CYS A 60 6.96 -17.59 -14.50
N SER A 61 8.23 -17.37 -14.77
CA SER A 61 9.26 -18.36 -14.45
C SER A 61 9.53 -18.45 -12.95
N ALA A 62 9.70 -19.68 -12.44
CA ALA A 62 10.19 -19.89 -11.08
C ALA A 62 11.57 -19.25 -10.92
N GLN A 63 11.73 -18.47 -9.84
CA GLN A 63 12.99 -17.78 -9.56
C GLN A 63 13.41 -18.02 -8.11
N PRO A 64 14.06 -19.17 -7.82
CA PRO A 64 14.37 -19.59 -6.46
C PRO A 64 15.21 -18.58 -5.66
N GLU A 65 16.03 -17.77 -6.33
CA GLU A 65 16.82 -16.72 -5.67
C GLU A 65 15.93 -15.57 -5.19
N PHE A 66 14.99 -15.14 -6.00
CA PHE A 66 14.00 -14.14 -5.62
C PHE A 66 13.11 -14.65 -4.47
N GLU A 67 12.61 -15.89 -4.59
CA GLU A 67 11.74 -16.51 -3.58
C GLU A 67 12.47 -16.65 -2.23
N ARG A 68 13.75 -17.05 -2.23
CA ARG A 68 14.58 -17.05 -1.01
C ARG A 68 14.79 -15.64 -0.44
N ALA A 69 15.04 -14.66 -1.30
CA ALA A 69 15.23 -13.27 -0.87
C ALA A 69 13.96 -12.71 -0.25
N ILE A 70 12.77 -12.96 -0.82
CA ILE A 70 11.48 -12.52 -0.26
C ILE A 70 11.18 -13.25 1.06
N SER A 71 11.46 -14.55 1.16
CA SER A 71 11.33 -15.28 2.42
C SER A 71 12.22 -14.71 3.53
N ALA A 72 13.43 -14.25 3.19
CA ALA A 72 14.31 -13.55 4.13
C ALA A 72 13.73 -12.20 4.58
N GLN A 73 13.08 -11.44 3.68
CA GLN A 73 12.41 -10.20 4.07
C GLN A 73 11.22 -10.46 5.01
N LEU A 74 10.45 -11.52 4.76
CA LEU A 74 9.37 -11.94 5.65
C LEU A 74 9.92 -12.30 7.05
N ALA A 75 11.00 -13.06 7.12
CA ALA A 75 11.68 -13.41 8.37
C ALA A 75 12.25 -12.18 9.10
N ALA A 76 12.63 -11.13 8.37
CA ALA A 76 13.05 -9.83 8.92
C ALA A 76 11.87 -8.97 9.45
N GLY A 77 10.63 -9.46 9.42
CA GLY A 77 9.46 -8.76 9.95
C GLY A 77 8.72 -7.87 8.95
N HIS A 78 9.07 -7.94 7.67
CA HIS A 78 8.29 -7.30 6.62
C HIS A 78 7.01 -8.08 6.33
N GLU A 79 5.99 -7.41 5.83
CA GLU A 79 4.74 -8.01 5.36
C GLU A 79 4.80 -8.22 3.85
N LEU A 80 4.19 -9.30 3.36
CA LEU A 80 3.95 -9.53 1.95
C LEU A 80 2.46 -9.32 1.65
N ALA A 81 2.15 -8.57 0.60
CA ALA A 81 0.78 -8.37 0.11
C ALA A 81 0.75 -8.51 -1.42
N LEU A 82 -0.37 -9.00 -1.96
CA LEU A 82 -0.53 -9.17 -3.39
C LEU A 82 -0.76 -7.82 -4.08
N HIS A 83 -0.06 -7.57 -5.21
CA HIS A 83 -0.12 -6.34 -6.01
C HIS A 83 -0.47 -6.61 -7.47
N GLY A 84 -1.70 -7.07 -7.70
CA GLY A 84 -2.06 -7.61 -9.01
C GLY A 84 -1.42 -8.98 -9.25
N TYR A 85 -1.59 -9.49 -10.46
CA TYR A 85 -0.95 -10.73 -10.90
C TYR A 85 0.04 -10.48 -12.03
N PHE A 86 -0.38 -9.73 -13.05
CA PHE A 86 0.46 -9.38 -14.21
C PHE A 86 1.00 -7.96 -14.19
N HIS A 87 0.36 -7.05 -13.44
CA HIS A 87 0.67 -5.62 -13.39
C HIS A 87 0.56 -4.91 -14.76
N VAL A 88 -0.31 -5.41 -15.62
CA VAL A 88 -0.57 -4.87 -16.97
C VAL A 88 -2.07 -4.72 -17.17
N ASP A 89 -2.51 -3.58 -17.69
CA ASP A 89 -3.90 -3.37 -18.11
C ASP A 89 -4.14 -4.09 -19.45
N PRO A 90 -4.96 -5.16 -19.48
CA PRO A 90 -5.18 -5.94 -20.70
C PRO A 90 -6.17 -5.30 -21.65
N GLN A 91 -6.87 -4.24 -21.24
CA GLN A 91 -7.99 -3.69 -21.99
C GLN A 91 -7.56 -2.62 -22.99
N VAL A 92 -8.24 -2.63 -24.15
CA VAL A 92 -8.13 -1.56 -25.12
C VAL A 92 -8.99 -0.38 -24.66
N PRO A 93 -8.45 0.86 -24.66
CA PRO A 93 -9.22 2.03 -24.27
C PRO A 93 -10.49 2.19 -25.13
N SER A 94 -11.62 2.48 -24.48
CA SER A 94 -12.92 2.66 -25.16
C SER A 94 -13.07 4.02 -25.82
N ASP A 95 -12.44 5.06 -25.26
CA ASP A 95 -12.47 6.43 -25.75
C ASP A 95 -11.22 7.21 -25.35
N PHE A 96 -11.14 8.49 -25.75
CA PHE A 96 -9.97 9.32 -25.48
C PHE A 96 -9.75 9.59 -23.98
N VAL A 97 -10.80 9.72 -23.18
CA VAL A 97 -10.70 9.95 -21.73
C VAL A 97 -10.21 8.70 -21.04
N ASP A 98 -10.73 7.52 -21.42
CA ASP A 98 -10.27 6.23 -20.94
C ASP A 98 -8.83 5.95 -21.38
N TRP A 99 -8.46 6.31 -22.62
CA TRP A 99 -7.08 6.26 -23.10
C TRP A 99 -6.15 7.14 -22.25
N LEU A 100 -6.55 8.38 -21.96
CA LEU A 100 -5.77 9.32 -21.13
C LEU A 100 -5.56 8.76 -19.72
N ARG A 101 -6.63 8.22 -19.12
CA ARG A 101 -6.59 7.59 -17.80
C ARG A 101 -5.68 6.36 -17.80
N ARG A 102 -5.84 5.42 -18.74
CA ARG A 102 -5.11 4.16 -18.79
C ARG A 102 -3.66 4.31 -19.23
N ARG A 103 -3.36 5.17 -20.18
CA ARG A 103 -2.02 5.30 -20.75
C ARG A 103 -1.19 6.40 -20.12
N ILE A 104 -1.78 7.50 -19.70
CA ILE A 104 -1.05 8.64 -19.14
C ILE A 104 -1.03 8.60 -17.60
N TYR A 105 -2.19 8.39 -16.98
CA TYR A 105 -2.25 8.36 -15.51
C TYR A 105 -1.67 7.06 -14.94
N THR A 106 -2.09 5.89 -15.44
CA THR A 106 -1.63 4.60 -14.93
C THR A 106 -0.44 4.02 -15.67
N ALA A 107 -0.06 4.58 -16.81
CA ALA A 107 0.99 4.05 -17.71
C ALA A 107 0.73 2.59 -18.16
N GLY A 108 -0.54 2.17 -18.24
CA GLY A 108 -0.92 0.80 -18.57
C GLY A 108 -0.84 -0.20 -17.41
N GLU A 109 -0.70 0.27 -16.18
CA GLU A 109 -0.57 -0.59 -14.99
C GLU A 109 -1.89 -0.85 -14.27
N GLY A 110 -3.02 -0.31 -14.76
CA GLY A 110 -4.34 -0.43 -14.13
C GLY A 110 -5.00 -1.81 -14.29
N GLU A 111 -4.28 -2.89 -14.00
CA GLU A 111 -4.71 -4.28 -14.23
C GLU A 111 -6.14 -4.58 -13.76
N PHE A 112 -6.53 -4.11 -12.57
CA PHE A 112 -7.83 -4.41 -11.96
C PHE A 112 -8.89 -3.33 -12.24
N CYS A 113 -8.60 -2.35 -13.08
CA CYS A 113 -9.52 -1.24 -13.35
C CYS A 113 -10.76 -1.66 -14.15
N GLY A 114 -10.59 -2.55 -15.13
CA GLY A 114 -11.65 -2.90 -16.08
C GLY A 114 -12.01 -4.39 -16.12
N LEU A 115 -11.48 -5.21 -15.21
CA LEU A 115 -11.78 -6.64 -15.18
C LEU A 115 -13.24 -6.91 -14.80
N SER A 116 -13.83 -7.93 -15.42
CA SER A 116 -15.04 -8.56 -14.94
C SER A 116 -14.80 -9.18 -13.55
N GLU A 117 -15.89 -9.56 -12.87
CA GLU A 117 -15.77 -10.22 -11.57
C GLU A 117 -15.05 -11.56 -11.66
N ASP A 118 -15.31 -12.33 -12.71
CA ASP A 118 -14.71 -13.66 -12.88
C ASP A 118 -13.22 -13.58 -13.21
N GLU A 119 -12.82 -12.66 -14.12
CA GLU A 119 -11.41 -12.41 -14.43
C GLU A 119 -10.64 -11.92 -13.19
N ALA A 120 -11.21 -11.02 -12.44
CA ALA A 120 -10.59 -10.52 -11.20
C ALA A 120 -10.45 -11.63 -10.15
N ARG A 121 -11.50 -12.49 -10.01
CA ARG A 121 -11.47 -13.64 -9.11
C ARG A 121 -10.40 -14.64 -9.50
N GLU A 122 -10.25 -14.91 -10.79
CA GLU A 122 -9.19 -15.78 -11.31
C GLU A 122 -7.80 -15.26 -10.95
N ARG A 123 -7.49 -13.97 -11.22
CA ARG A 123 -6.19 -13.38 -10.93
C ARG A 123 -5.88 -13.32 -9.43
N LEU A 124 -6.87 -12.97 -8.60
CA LEU A 124 -6.74 -13.03 -7.15
C LEU A 124 -6.45 -14.47 -6.66
N THR A 125 -7.09 -15.47 -7.30
CA THR A 125 -6.88 -16.88 -6.96
C THR A 125 -5.50 -17.36 -7.40
N LEU A 126 -5.04 -17.00 -8.59
CA LEU A 126 -3.68 -17.31 -9.06
C LEU A 126 -2.62 -16.71 -8.14
N GLY A 127 -2.78 -15.44 -7.77
CA GLY A 127 -1.87 -14.79 -6.82
C GLY A 127 -1.86 -15.50 -5.46
N ALA A 128 -3.04 -15.84 -4.92
CA ALA A 128 -3.14 -16.56 -3.66
C ALA A 128 -2.50 -17.95 -3.70
N ARG A 129 -2.67 -18.69 -4.80
CA ARG A 129 -2.03 -20.00 -5.00
C ARG A 129 -0.51 -19.87 -5.05
N TRP A 130 -0.01 -18.83 -5.69
CA TRP A 130 1.44 -18.59 -5.78
C TRP A 130 2.04 -18.27 -4.40
N PHE A 131 1.37 -17.44 -3.59
CA PHE A 131 1.78 -17.21 -2.20
C PHE A 131 1.77 -18.50 -1.38
N ALA A 132 0.71 -19.29 -1.50
CA ALA A 132 0.59 -20.57 -0.78
C ALA A 132 1.68 -21.58 -1.18
N ALA A 133 2.03 -21.66 -2.47
CA ALA A 133 3.10 -22.53 -2.98
C ALA A 133 4.48 -22.17 -2.39
N ASN A 134 4.69 -20.90 -2.04
CA ASN A 134 5.91 -20.42 -1.38
C ASN A 134 5.81 -20.46 0.16
N GLY A 135 4.69 -20.90 0.73
CA GLY A 135 4.47 -20.90 2.18
C GLY A 135 4.36 -19.49 2.79
N TRP A 136 4.04 -18.47 2.00
CA TRP A 136 3.97 -17.08 2.46
C TRP A 136 2.57 -16.72 2.96
N PRO A 137 2.46 -16.09 4.14
CA PRO A 137 1.20 -15.56 4.63
C PRO A 137 0.78 -14.37 3.75
N MET A 138 -0.54 -14.25 3.51
CA MET A 138 -1.09 -13.18 2.70
C MET A 138 -2.27 -12.55 3.44
N ALA A 139 -2.14 -11.29 3.82
CA ALA A 139 -3.19 -10.56 4.53
C ALA A 139 -3.89 -9.52 3.65
N GLY A 140 -3.20 -8.93 2.69
CA GLY A 140 -3.69 -7.79 1.92
C GLY A 140 -3.58 -7.94 0.42
N PHE A 141 -4.47 -7.20 -0.25
CA PHE A 141 -4.41 -6.96 -1.68
C PHE A 141 -4.38 -5.44 -1.94
N VAL A 142 -3.48 -4.99 -2.78
CA VAL A 142 -3.45 -3.60 -3.27
C VAL A 142 -3.46 -3.63 -4.79
N ALA A 143 -4.48 -3.06 -5.41
CA ALA A 143 -4.55 -3.02 -6.86
C ALA A 143 -3.43 -2.14 -7.45
N PRO A 144 -2.81 -2.53 -8.57
CA PRO A 144 -1.92 -1.68 -9.33
C PRO A 144 -2.55 -0.32 -9.63
N ALA A 145 -1.74 0.74 -9.59
CA ALA A 145 -2.19 2.13 -9.69
C ALA A 145 -3.32 2.53 -8.71
N TRP A 146 -3.59 1.74 -7.66
CA TRP A 146 -4.71 1.88 -6.71
C TRP A 146 -6.10 1.88 -7.37
N LEU A 147 -6.23 1.34 -8.58
CA LEU A 147 -7.47 1.31 -9.33
C LEU A 147 -8.15 -0.05 -9.23
N LEU A 148 -9.32 -0.05 -8.60
CA LEU A 148 -10.15 -1.22 -8.42
C LEU A 148 -11.52 -0.97 -9.06
N GLY A 149 -11.80 -1.62 -10.19
CA GLY A 149 -13.08 -1.52 -10.88
C GLY A 149 -14.19 -2.28 -10.16
N ALA A 150 -15.45 -2.06 -10.58
CA ALA A 150 -16.61 -2.66 -9.91
C ALA A 150 -16.59 -4.19 -9.87
N GLY A 151 -16.17 -4.86 -10.95
CA GLY A 151 -16.03 -6.32 -11.02
C GLY A 151 -14.95 -6.81 -10.04
N ALA A 152 -13.78 -6.18 -10.08
CA ALA A 152 -12.67 -6.52 -9.19
C ALA A 152 -13.02 -6.29 -7.71
N TRP A 153 -13.79 -5.23 -7.42
CA TRP A 153 -14.28 -4.96 -6.08
C TRP A 153 -15.21 -6.06 -5.56
N ARG A 154 -16.17 -6.53 -6.39
CA ARG A 154 -17.03 -7.67 -6.03
C ARG A 154 -16.24 -8.95 -5.80
N ALA A 155 -15.30 -9.27 -6.70
CA ALA A 155 -14.45 -10.45 -6.57
C ALA A 155 -13.60 -10.42 -5.29
N LEU A 156 -13.09 -9.26 -4.90
CA LEU A 156 -12.29 -9.09 -3.69
C LEU A 156 -13.14 -9.31 -2.43
N ARG A 157 -14.33 -8.70 -2.37
CA ARG A 157 -15.23 -8.83 -1.23
C ARG A 157 -15.83 -10.22 -1.04
N ALA A 158 -15.96 -10.97 -2.11
CA ALA A 158 -16.47 -12.35 -2.06
C ALA A 158 -15.46 -13.36 -1.44
N GLN A 159 -14.27 -12.91 -1.03
CA GLN A 159 -13.22 -13.79 -0.50
C GLN A 159 -12.80 -13.32 0.90
N ASP A 160 -13.07 -14.13 1.93
CA ASP A 160 -12.82 -13.79 3.34
C ASP A 160 -11.34 -13.74 3.75
N LYS A 161 -10.44 -14.18 2.87
CA LYS A 161 -8.99 -14.22 3.16
C LYS A 161 -8.33 -12.84 3.24
N TRP A 162 -8.95 -11.82 2.66
CA TRP A 162 -8.38 -10.47 2.61
C TRP A 162 -8.74 -9.67 3.86
N GLN A 163 -7.75 -9.15 4.56
CA GLN A 163 -7.95 -8.29 5.72
C GLN A 163 -8.06 -6.82 5.33
N TYR A 164 -7.44 -6.41 4.21
CA TYR A 164 -7.49 -5.04 3.72
C TYR A 164 -7.22 -4.92 2.22
N THR A 165 -7.66 -3.80 1.69
CA THR A 165 -7.16 -3.21 0.44
C THR A 165 -6.91 -1.72 0.64
N SER A 166 -6.39 -1.02 -0.37
CA SER A 166 -6.21 0.44 -0.28
C SER A 166 -6.36 1.13 -1.63
N THR A 167 -6.88 2.34 -1.60
CA THR A 167 -6.81 3.32 -2.68
C THR A 167 -5.69 4.33 -2.40
N LEU A 168 -5.49 5.32 -3.26
CA LEU A 168 -4.49 6.37 -3.03
C LEU A 168 -4.72 7.14 -1.72
N THR A 169 -5.97 7.32 -1.31
CA THR A 169 -6.34 8.16 -0.16
C THR A 169 -6.89 7.39 1.04
N LYS A 170 -7.27 6.13 0.87
CA LYS A 170 -7.93 5.35 1.91
C LYS A 170 -7.29 3.97 2.12
N MET A 171 -7.33 3.51 3.37
CA MET A 171 -7.20 2.10 3.74
C MET A 171 -8.59 1.52 3.93
N ILE A 172 -8.88 0.38 3.33
CA ILE A 172 -10.18 -0.27 3.42
C ILE A 172 -10.02 -1.60 4.15
N VAL A 173 -10.64 -1.71 5.30
CA VAL A 173 -10.64 -2.94 6.12
C VAL A 173 -11.70 -3.89 5.58
N LEU A 174 -11.35 -5.15 5.35
CA LEU A 174 -12.19 -6.20 4.80
C LEU A 174 -12.43 -7.30 5.86
N PRO A 175 -13.56 -8.01 5.84
CA PRO A 175 -14.66 -7.93 4.85
C PRO A 175 -15.63 -6.76 5.09
N GLU A 176 -15.54 -6.04 6.22
CA GLU A 176 -16.48 -5.00 6.66
C GLU A 176 -16.57 -3.83 5.68
N ALA A 177 -15.63 -3.72 4.75
CA ALA A 177 -15.49 -2.62 3.79
C ALA A 177 -15.43 -1.23 4.45
N TYR A 178 -14.83 -1.17 5.65
CA TYR A 178 -14.69 0.09 6.38
C TYR A 178 -13.52 0.90 5.84
N ALA A 179 -13.79 2.14 5.42
CA ALA A 179 -12.79 3.03 4.84
C ALA A 179 -12.21 3.98 5.89
N ILE A 180 -10.89 3.99 6.01
CA ILE A 180 -10.12 4.86 6.89
C ILE A 180 -9.35 5.86 6.03
N ASP A 181 -9.41 7.15 6.38
CA ASP A 181 -8.60 8.16 5.70
C ASP A 181 -7.11 7.91 5.95
N ALA A 182 -6.41 7.58 4.88
CA ALA A 182 -5.04 7.11 4.89
C ALA A 182 -4.28 7.63 3.65
N PRO A 183 -3.97 8.94 3.61
CA PRO A 183 -3.27 9.52 2.47
C PRO A 183 -1.95 8.80 2.20
N CYS A 184 -1.66 8.56 0.92
CA CYS A 184 -0.42 7.94 0.46
C CYS A 184 0.46 8.97 -0.22
N LEU A 185 1.67 9.15 0.30
CA LEU A 185 2.72 9.93 -0.32
C LEU A 185 3.47 9.02 -1.29
N THR A 186 3.49 9.39 -2.56
CA THR A 186 4.16 8.61 -3.61
C THR A 186 4.94 9.53 -4.54
N TYR A 187 6.05 9.03 -5.06
CA TYR A 187 6.93 9.79 -5.94
C TYR A 187 6.79 9.31 -7.39
N SER A 188 7.20 10.15 -8.32
CA SER A 188 7.26 9.78 -9.73
C SER A 188 8.62 10.17 -10.29
N VAL A 189 9.37 9.16 -10.75
CA VAL A 189 10.69 9.34 -11.37
C VAL A 189 10.66 9.17 -12.89
N ARG A 190 9.49 8.86 -13.47
CA ARG A 190 9.30 8.50 -14.88
C ARG A 190 9.68 9.59 -15.88
N SER A 191 9.62 10.87 -15.48
CA SER A 191 10.04 11.98 -16.35
C SER A 191 10.73 13.10 -15.59
N ALA A 192 11.53 13.89 -16.29
CA ALA A 192 12.34 14.96 -15.69
C ALA A 192 11.48 16.00 -14.96
N TRP A 193 10.29 16.35 -15.49
CA TRP A 193 9.39 17.31 -14.87
C TRP A 193 8.55 16.75 -13.73
N ARG A 194 8.24 15.44 -13.75
CA ARG A 194 7.47 14.79 -12.68
C ARG A 194 8.24 14.66 -11.37
N ARG A 195 9.57 14.56 -11.45
CA ARG A 195 10.43 14.47 -10.25
C ARG A 195 10.26 15.68 -9.33
N PRO A 196 10.53 16.94 -9.75
CA PRO A 196 10.38 18.10 -8.88
C PRO A 196 8.93 18.34 -8.45
N THR A 197 7.94 18.10 -9.34
CA THR A 197 6.54 18.30 -8.99
C THR A 197 6.08 17.31 -7.92
N SER A 198 6.49 16.04 -7.99
CA SER A 198 6.17 15.06 -6.95
C SER A 198 6.81 15.39 -5.60
N ILE A 199 8.03 15.95 -5.59
CA ILE A 199 8.70 16.40 -4.36
C ILE A 199 7.92 17.55 -3.71
N VAL A 200 7.53 18.57 -4.48
CA VAL A 200 6.76 19.72 -3.97
C VAL A 200 5.38 19.26 -3.47
N TRP A 201 4.70 18.44 -4.26
CA TRP A 201 3.39 17.89 -3.91
C TRP A 201 3.43 17.10 -2.59
N ASN A 202 4.39 16.20 -2.44
CA ASN A 202 4.52 15.40 -1.23
C ASN A 202 4.88 16.24 0.01
N ARG A 203 5.65 17.32 -0.15
CA ARG A 203 5.89 18.29 0.95
C ARG A 203 4.60 18.97 1.41
N LEU A 204 3.75 19.38 0.47
CA LEU A 204 2.46 19.99 0.79
C LEU A 204 1.51 18.98 1.42
N LEU A 205 1.32 17.83 0.77
CA LEU A 205 0.45 16.77 1.24
C LEU A 205 0.86 16.25 2.62
N SER A 206 2.16 16.13 2.90
CA SER A 206 2.64 15.71 4.22
C SER A 206 2.26 16.68 5.35
N ARG A 207 2.18 17.98 5.05
CA ARG A 207 1.73 19.01 6.02
C ARG A 207 0.23 18.87 6.28
N VAL A 208 -0.58 18.73 5.23
CA VAL A 208 -2.04 18.54 5.34
C VAL A 208 -2.35 17.24 6.07
N ALA A 209 -1.58 16.19 5.83
CA ALA A 209 -1.77 14.86 6.43
C ALA A 209 -1.24 14.73 7.86
N GLN A 210 -0.72 15.79 8.47
CA GLN A 210 -0.17 15.71 9.86
C GLN A 210 -1.22 15.23 10.87
N GLY A 211 -2.48 15.63 10.70
CA GLY A 211 -3.61 15.24 11.55
C GLY A 211 -4.12 13.82 11.32
N SER A 212 -3.78 13.16 10.23
CA SER A 212 -4.27 11.82 9.89
C SER A 212 -3.83 10.77 10.89
N GLN A 213 -4.73 9.85 11.24
CA GLN A 213 -4.42 8.71 12.11
C GLN A 213 -3.34 7.80 11.50
N ILE A 214 -3.38 7.61 10.20
CA ILE A 214 -2.39 6.84 9.43
C ILE A 214 -1.88 7.68 8.27
N LEU A 215 -0.57 7.69 8.08
CA LEU A 215 0.12 8.19 6.90
C LEU A 215 0.76 7.00 6.18
N ARG A 216 0.67 6.98 4.85
CA ARG A 216 1.33 5.96 4.05
C ARG A 216 2.42 6.58 3.18
N LEU A 217 3.52 5.86 3.03
CA LEU A 217 4.60 6.17 2.09
C LEU A 217 4.72 5.01 1.12
N GLY A 218 4.36 5.25 -0.15
CA GLY A 218 4.48 4.29 -1.24
C GLY A 218 5.76 4.57 -2.02
N LEU A 219 6.69 3.61 -2.01
CA LEU A 219 7.95 3.67 -2.73
C LEU A 219 7.92 2.68 -3.89
N HIS A 220 8.59 3.02 -5.00
CA HIS A 220 8.70 2.19 -6.19
C HIS A 220 10.17 1.85 -6.46
N PRO A 221 10.49 0.80 -7.24
CA PRO A 221 11.84 0.32 -7.44
C PRO A 221 12.87 1.40 -7.83
N HIS A 222 12.48 2.35 -8.66
CA HIS A 222 13.39 3.41 -9.15
C HIS A 222 13.48 4.65 -8.26
N ASP A 223 12.75 4.72 -7.14
CA ASP A 223 12.74 5.92 -6.28
C ASP A 223 14.06 6.14 -5.53
N ALA A 224 14.87 5.11 -5.36
CA ALA A 224 16.21 5.22 -4.78
C ALA A 224 17.30 5.65 -5.79
N GLU A 225 17.05 5.53 -7.09
CA GLU A 225 18.03 5.85 -8.14
C GLU A 225 18.16 7.35 -8.37
N SER A 226 17.08 8.10 -8.11
CA SER A 226 17.09 9.57 -8.20
C SER A 226 17.50 10.18 -6.88
N ARG A 227 18.74 10.67 -6.76
CA ARG A 227 19.25 11.31 -5.53
C ARG A 227 18.31 12.38 -4.93
N PRO A 228 17.70 13.31 -5.71
CA PRO A 228 16.77 14.30 -5.17
C PRO A 228 15.50 13.65 -4.59
N VAL A 229 14.92 12.66 -5.28
CA VAL A 229 13.73 11.92 -4.83
C VAL A 229 14.06 11.12 -3.58
N ARG A 230 15.16 10.35 -3.59
CA ARG A 230 15.64 9.58 -2.44
C ARG A 230 15.81 10.47 -1.20
N ARG A 231 16.55 11.58 -1.29
CA ARG A 231 16.72 12.51 -0.17
C ARG A 231 15.40 13.12 0.31
N SER A 232 14.45 13.33 -0.60
CA SER A 232 13.14 13.90 -0.25
C SER A 232 12.34 12.94 0.60
N TRP A 233 12.18 11.67 0.16
CA TRP A 233 11.40 10.70 0.93
C TRP A 233 12.13 10.22 2.19
N GLN A 234 13.48 10.14 2.21
CA GLN A 234 14.25 9.86 3.43
C GLN A 234 13.97 10.90 4.53
N ARG A 235 14.04 12.20 4.21
CA ARG A 235 13.69 13.27 5.16
C ARG A 235 12.24 13.25 5.60
N LEU A 236 11.33 12.80 4.71
CA LEU A 236 9.92 12.66 5.04
C LEU A 236 9.72 11.48 6.00
N LEU A 237 10.36 10.35 5.73
CA LEU A 237 10.36 9.17 6.58
C LEU A 237 10.89 9.50 7.99
N GLU A 238 12.06 10.10 8.08
CA GLU A 238 12.68 10.54 9.34
C GLU A 238 11.74 11.46 10.15
N ARG A 239 11.17 12.48 9.50
CA ARG A 239 10.22 13.38 10.12
C ARG A 239 8.93 12.68 10.56
N ALA A 240 8.42 11.74 9.76
CA ALA A 240 7.22 11.01 10.13
C ALA A 240 7.45 10.11 11.34
N LEU A 241 8.61 9.47 11.43
CA LEU A 241 8.98 8.58 12.54
C LEU A 241 9.14 9.33 13.88
N SER A 242 9.43 10.63 13.88
CA SER A 242 9.52 11.40 15.13
C SER A 242 8.18 11.54 15.88
N HIS A 243 7.05 11.25 15.24
CA HIS A 243 5.71 11.40 15.85
C HIS A 243 4.69 10.33 15.41
N ARG A 244 5.14 9.29 14.69
CA ARG A 244 4.31 8.16 14.24
C ARG A 244 5.03 6.85 14.51
N LYS A 245 4.28 5.84 14.90
CA LYS A 245 4.79 4.47 15.02
C LYS A 245 4.75 3.80 13.64
N ALA A 246 5.88 3.25 13.23
CA ALA A 246 5.92 2.43 12.02
C ALA A 246 5.22 1.09 12.25
N ALA A 247 4.48 0.64 11.24
CA ALA A 247 3.82 -0.67 11.22
C ALA A 247 3.60 -1.13 9.77
N THR A 248 3.47 -2.43 9.58
CA THR A 248 2.94 -2.95 8.32
C THR A 248 1.44 -2.63 8.19
N LYS A 249 0.89 -2.75 6.98
CA LYS A 249 -0.56 -2.51 6.77
C LYS A 249 -1.41 -3.50 7.55
N ALA A 250 -1.04 -4.79 7.58
CA ALA A 250 -1.74 -5.81 8.34
C ALA A 250 -1.68 -5.55 9.85
N GLU A 251 -0.52 -5.15 10.37
CA GLU A 251 -0.38 -4.80 11.80
C GLU A 251 -1.27 -3.59 12.15
N PHE A 252 -1.27 -2.55 11.32
CA PHE A 252 -2.18 -1.41 11.52
C PHE A 252 -3.64 -1.86 11.57
N VAL A 253 -4.09 -2.70 10.64
CA VAL A 253 -5.48 -3.20 10.59
C VAL A 253 -5.82 -4.01 11.85
N ARG A 254 -4.91 -4.89 12.32
CA ARG A 254 -5.11 -5.64 13.58
C ARG A 254 -5.27 -4.70 14.78
N GLN A 255 -4.41 -3.69 14.90
CA GLN A 255 -4.45 -2.72 16.00
C GLN A 255 -5.71 -1.83 15.94
N TRP A 256 -6.11 -1.46 14.73
CA TRP A 256 -7.34 -0.69 14.52
C TRP A 256 -8.58 -1.49 14.95
N ARG A 257 -8.68 -2.78 14.54
CA ARG A 257 -9.78 -3.67 14.95
C ARG A 257 -9.83 -3.84 16.47
N ALA A 258 -8.69 -4.11 17.09
CA ALA A 258 -8.60 -4.29 18.54
C ALA A 258 -9.06 -3.05 19.33
N ARG A 259 -8.86 -1.85 18.80
CA ARG A 259 -9.35 -0.59 19.40
C ARG A 259 -10.83 -0.39 19.18
N SER A 260 -11.34 -0.63 17.98
CA SER A 260 -12.76 -0.48 17.64
C SER A 260 -13.65 -1.38 18.51
N VAL A 261 -13.19 -2.60 18.79
CA VAL A 261 -13.91 -3.53 19.70
C VAL A 261 -13.95 -2.98 21.13
N ARG A 262 -12.84 -2.41 21.64
CA ARG A 262 -12.77 -1.88 23.03
C ARG A 262 -13.61 -0.65 23.25
N HIS A 263 -13.85 0.19 22.22
CA HIS A 263 -14.60 1.43 22.35
C HIS A 263 -16.09 1.28 21.98
N GLY A 264 -16.59 0.06 21.72
CA GLY A 264 -18.01 -0.19 21.40
C GLY A 264 -18.53 0.58 20.16
N GLU A 265 -17.64 1.19 19.40
CA GLU A 265 -17.99 1.98 18.24
C GLU A 265 -18.43 1.06 17.10
N ARG A 266 -19.74 0.77 17.02
CA ARG A 266 -20.38 0.40 15.76
C ARG A 266 -20.32 1.65 14.85
N ARG A 267 -19.14 1.90 14.25
CA ARG A 267 -19.05 2.98 13.26
C ARG A 267 -19.82 2.52 12.04
N SER A 268 -20.87 3.28 11.73
CA SER A 268 -21.68 3.07 10.53
C SER A 268 -20.79 2.92 9.31
N VAL A 269 -21.09 1.92 8.48
CA VAL A 269 -20.49 1.76 7.17
C VAL A 269 -20.57 3.08 6.43
N SER A 270 -19.43 3.73 6.21
CA SER A 270 -19.40 5.00 5.49
C SER A 270 -19.90 4.74 4.07
N PRO A 271 -20.87 5.50 3.53
CA PRO A 271 -21.48 5.25 2.23
C PRO A 271 -20.55 5.47 1.02
N VAL A 272 -19.25 5.55 1.23
CA VAL A 272 -18.22 5.68 0.18
C VAL A 272 -18.27 4.54 -0.86
N LEU A 273 -18.98 3.44 -0.55
CA LEU A 273 -19.16 2.33 -1.47
C LEU A 273 -20.21 2.58 -2.58
N GLN A 274 -20.99 3.65 -2.49
CA GLN A 274 -21.97 4.01 -3.53
C GLN A 274 -21.37 4.93 -4.62
N SER A 275 -20.16 5.41 -4.44
CA SER A 275 -19.48 6.34 -5.35
C SER A 275 -18.14 5.82 -5.92
N LEU A 276 -17.85 4.54 -5.77
CA LEU A 276 -16.79 3.91 -6.56
C LEU A 276 -17.39 3.52 -7.92
N PRO A 277 -16.78 3.96 -9.05
CA PRO A 277 -17.31 3.75 -10.38
C PRO A 277 -17.41 2.27 -10.76
#